data_e667fa123087e1b82f0b2ec4cc4ec44e
#
_entry.id   e667fa123087e1b82f0b2ec4cc4ec44e
#
_cell.length_a   1.000
_cell.length_b   1.000
_cell.length_c   1.000
_cell.angle_alpha   90.00
_cell.angle_beta   90.00
_cell.angle_gamma   90.00
#
_symmetry.space_group_name_H-M   'P 1'
#
loop_
_entity.id
_entity.type
_entity.pdbx_description
1 polymer ?
#
loop_
_entity_poly.entity_id
_entity_poly.type
_entity_poly.pdbx_seq_one_letter_code
_entity_poly.pdbx_strand_id
1 'polypeptide(L)'
;RGPKATGALMQLFNQTLWPDLDVLVIDMPPGTGDIQLTLAQRIPVTGAVIVTTPQNVALMDAVKGIELFNKVNIPVLGVIENMSTHVCSNCGHEEQIFGTGGGDQLSEQYDIPLLGRLPLDAKIRENADNGKPSVIAQDVASESYINIAESVLKQMEKLPKRQRDDKRI
;
A
#
# COMPACT_ATOMS: atom_id res chain seq x y z
N ARG A 1 -23.25 -2.64 11.90
CA ARG A 1 -21.98 -3.42 11.96
C ARG A 1 -20.75 -2.51 11.90
N GLY A 2 -20.77 -1.41 11.12
CA GLY A 2 -19.64 -0.46 10.97
C GLY A 2 -19.12 0.12 12.29
N PRO A 3 -19.94 0.71 13.15
CA PRO A 3 -19.47 1.32 14.40
C PRO A 3 -18.76 0.36 15.36
N LYS A 4 -19.16 -0.92 15.39
CA LYS A 4 -18.49 -1.93 16.22
C LYS A 4 -17.10 -2.31 15.67
N ALA A 5 -16.97 -2.44 14.35
CA ALA A 5 -15.69 -2.73 13.71
C ALA A 5 -14.71 -1.58 13.89
N THR A 6 -15.17 -0.35 13.70
CA THR A 6 -14.37 0.85 13.94
C THR A 6 -13.94 0.96 15.40
N GLY A 7 -14.85 0.67 16.35
CA GLY A 7 -14.53 0.64 17.78
C GLY A 7 -13.44 -0.38 18.13
N ALA A 8 -13.54 -1.60 17.59
CA ALA A 8 -12.54 -2.65 17.78
C ALA A 8 -11.17 -2.28 17.20
N LEU A 9 -11.13 -1.68 16.00
CA LEU A 9 -9.89 -1.21 15.39
C LEU A 9 -9.25 -0.09 16.21
N MET A 10 -10.03 0.89 16.67
CA MET A 10 -9.52 1.95 17.53
C MET A 10 -9.01 1.42 18.87
N GLN A 11 -9.66 0.39 19.42
CA GLN A 11 -9.20 -0.29 20.62
C GLN A 11 -7.86 -1.00 20.40
N LEU A 12 -7.72 -1.74 19.29
CA LEU A 12 -6.46 -2.38 18.91
C LEU A 12 -5.34 -1.34 18.74
N PHE A 13 -5.63 -0.23 18.07
CA PHE A 13 -4.65 0.82 17.84
C PHE A 13 -4.19 1.50 19.15
N ASN A 14 -5.15 1.90 20.02
CA ASN A 14 -4.86 2.69 21.21
C ASN A 14 -4.43 1.86 22.42
N GLN A 15 -4.79 0.57 22.49
CA GLN A 15 -4.55 -0.29 23.66
C GLN A 15 -3.46 -1.33 23.44
N THR A 16 -2.84 -1.36 22.26
CA THR A 16 -1.66 -2.17 22.00
C THR A 16 -0.42 -1.46 22.50
N LEU A 17 0.40 -2.16 23.26
CA LEU A 17 1.74 -1.68 23.62
C LEU A 17 2.63 -1.81 22.37
N TRP A 18 2.88 -0.69 21.73
CA TRP A 18 3.77 -0.61 20.59
C TRP A 18 5.18 -0.33 21.10
N PRO A 19 6.13 -1.30 21.07
CA PRO A 19 7.50 -1.04 21.46
C PRO A 19 8.24 -0.30 20.34
N ASP A 20 8.98 0.74 20.65
CA ASP A 20 9.97 1.45 19.83
C ASP A 20 9.77 1.34 18.30
N LEU A 21 8.56 1.65 17.83
CA LEU A 21 8.21 1.55 16.42
C LEU A 21 8.65 2.81 15.65
N ASP A 22 9.45 2.62 14.61
CA ASP A 22 9.74 3.67 13.63
C ASP A 22 8.58 3.87 12.64
N VAL A 23 7.98 2.76 12.18
CA VAL A 23 6.89 2.77 11.18
C VAL A 23 5.84 1.73 11.54
N LEU A 24 4.58 2.12 11.51
CA LEU A 24 3.43 1.23 11.58
C LEU A 24 2.72 1.20 10.22
N VAL A 25 2.65 0.02 9.62
CA VAL A 25 1.91 -0.20 8.37
C VAL A 25 0.52 -0.73 8.71
N ILE A 26 -0.52 -0.06 8.21
CA ILE A 26 -1.91 -0.43 8.42
C ILE A 26 -2.49 -0.90 7.09
N ASP A 27 -2.83 -2.19 7.00
CA ASP A 27 -3.55 -2.74 5.87
C ASP A 27 -5.03 -2.37 5.97
N MET A 28 -5.49 -1.55 5.01
CA MET A 28 -6.86 -1.05 5.00
C MET A 28 -7.81 -2.08 4.40
N PRO A 29 -9.00 -2.27 4.98
CA PRO A 29 -10.02 -3.12 4.36
C PRO A 29 -10.40 -2.57 2.97
N PRO A 30 -10.90 -3.42 2.04
CA PRO A 30 -11.24 -2.98 0.69
C PRO A 30 -12.41 -1.99 0.68
N GLY A 31 -12.41 -1.11 -0.31
CA GLY A 31 -13.46 -0.12 -0.55
C GLY A 31 -13.17 1.26 0.03
N THR A 32 -14.13 2.17 -0.10
CA THR A 32 -14.05 3.58 0.30
C THR A 32 -15.21 3.98 1.22
N GLY A 33 -15.67 3.03 2.04
CA GLY A 33 -16.82 3.23 2.93
C GLY A 33 -16.50 3.95 4.23
N ASP A 34 -17.50 4.00 5.12
CA ASP A 34 -17.41 4.71 6.40
C ASP A 34 -16.29 4.22 7.32
N ILE A 35 -15.92 2.94 7.23
CA ILE A 35 -14.84 2.36 8.06
C ILE A 35 -13.50 2.96 7.65
N GLN A 36 -13.20 2.97 6.35
CA GLN A 36 -11.97 3.53 5.79
C GLN A 36 -11.88 5.02 6.10
N LEU A 37 -12.97 5.75 5.86
CA LEU A 37 -13.04 7.19 6.15
C LEU A 37 -12.80 7.47 7.65
N THR A 38 -13.45 6.71 8.52
CA THR A 38 -13.31 6.90 9.98
C THR A 38 -11.89 6.57 10.45
N LEU A 39 -11.27 5.51 9.94
CA LEU A 39 -9.88 5.18 10.26
C LEU A 39 -8.94 6.30 9.82
N ALA A 40 -9.06 6.74 8.57
CA ALA A 40 -8.26 7.81 8.01
C ALA A 40 -8.37 9.13 8.79
N GLN A 41 -9.54 9.42 9.35
CA GLN A 41 -9.77 10.63 10.16
C GLN A 41 -9.33 10.52 11.61
N ARG A 42 -9.35 9.32 12.20
CA ARG A 42 -9.09 9.13 13.64
C ARG A 42 -7.66 8.69 13.95
N ILE A 43 -6.97 8.06 13.01
CA ILE A 43 -5.59 7.64 13.18
C ILE A 43 -4.68 8.73 12.59
N PRO A 44 -3.61 9.14 13.28
CA PRO A 44 -2.65 10.12 12.76
C PRO A 44 -1.77 9.50 11.65
N VAL A 45 -2.36 9.28 10.48
CA VAL A 45 -1.69 8.68 9.33
C VAL A 45 -0.70 9.67 8.73
N THR A 46 0.54 9.26 8.54
CA THR A 46 1.58 10.08 7.89
C THR A 46 1.33 10.20 6.40
N GLY A 47 0.96 9.11 5.74
CA GLY A 47 0.66 9.07 4.33
C GLY A 47 0.05 7.72 3.94
N ALA A 48 -0.43 7.61 2.72
CA ALA A 48 -1.04 6.41 2.18
C ALA A 48 -0.29 5.92 0.94
N VAL A 49 -0.21 4.61 0.76
CA VAL A 49 0.29 3.97 -0.45
C VAL A 49 -0.87 3.30 -1.16
N ILE A 50 -1.00 3.53 -2.44
CA ILE A 50 -2.02 2.90 -3.28
C ILE A 50 -1.41 1.69 -3.98
N VAL A 51 -2.03 0.54 -3.82
CA VAL A 51 -1.63 -0.69 -4.51
C VAL A 51 -2.72 -1.05 -5.51
N THR A 52 -2.34 -1.25 -6.75
CA THR A 52 -3.26 -1.61 -7.84
C THR A 52 -2.64 -2.62 -8.79
N THR A 53 -3.44 -3.19 -9.68
CA THR A 53 -2.97 -3.94 -10.85
C THR A 53 -3.22 -3.11 -12.11
N PRO A 54 -2.59 -3.43 -13.27
CA PRO A 54 -2.76 -2.63 -14.48
C PRO A 54 -4.16 -2.61 -15.09
N GLN A 55 -5.06 -3.47 -14.63
CA GLN A 55 -6.43 -3.61 -15.18
C GLN A 55 -7.27 -2.36 -14.93
N ASN A 56 -8.05 -1.94 -15.92
CA ASN A 56 -8.93 -0.77 -15.81
C ASN A 56 -9.89 -0.82 -14.60
N VAL A 57 -10.44 -2.01 -14.29
CA VAL A 57 -11.34 -2.15 -13.14
C VAL A 57 -10.64 -1.91 -11.81
N ALA A 58 -9.38 -2.33 -11.67
CA ALA A 58 -8.57 -2.07 -10.48
C ALA A 58 -8.15 -0.60 -10.39
N LEU A 59 -7.81 0.01 -11.52
CA LEU A 59 -7.48 1.44 -11.59
C LEU A 59 -8.66 2.32 -11.16
N MET A 60 -9.89 1.96 -11.52
CA MET A 60 -11.08 2.69 -11.06
C MET A 60 -11.22 2.67 -9.52
N ASP A 61 -10.87 1.57 -8.87
CA ASP A 61 -10.91 1.49 -7.40
C ASP A 61 -9.72 2.21 -6.77
N ALA A 62 -8.54 2.15 -7.39
CA ALA A 62 -7.37 2.92 -6.97
C ALA A 62 -7.65 4.44 -7.01
N VAL A 63 -8.31 4.93 -8.05
CA VAL A 63 -8.78 6.33 -8.16
C VAL A 63 -9.66 6.70 -6.97
N LYS A 64 -10.65 5.87 -6.62
CA LYS A 64 -11.51 6.13 -5.45
C LYS A 64 -10.70 6.19 -4.14
N GLY A 65 -9.68 5.34 -4.02
CA GLY A 65 -8.76 5.35 -2.88
C GLY A 65 -7.95 6.65 -2.79
N ILE A 66 -7.38 7.11 -3.90
CA ILE A 66 -6.65 8.39 -3.98
C ILE A 66 -7.58 9.56 -3.60
N GLU A 67 -8.77 9.62 -4.18
CA GLU A 67 -9.76 10.65 -3.89
C GLU A 67 -10.21 10.65 -2.42
N LEU A 68 -10.34 9.45 -1.80
CA LEU A 68 -10.64 9.34 -0.38
C LEU A 68 -9.55 9.99 0.48
N PHE A 69 -8.27 9.66 0.23
CA PHE A 69 -7.16 10.21 1.01
C PHE A 69 -7.01 11.71 0.78
N ASN A 70 -7.19 12.20 -0.45
CA ASN A 70 -7.21 13.63 -0.75
C ASN A 70 -8.31 14.36 0.03
N LYS A 71 -9.51 13.78 0.11
CA LYS A 71 -10.66 14.34 0.85
C LYS A 71 -10.41 14.51 2.34
N VAL A 72 -9.59 13.65 2.93
CA VAL A 72 -9.25 13.69 4.37
C VAL A 72 -7.87 14.31 4.64
N ASN A 73 -7.26 14.93 3.63
CA ASN A 73 -5.95 15.57 3.71
C ASN A 73 -4.83 14.64 4.18
N ILE A 74 -4.86 13.39 3.73
CA ILE A 74 -3.78 12.42 3.91
C ILE A 74 -2.96 12.39 2.63
N PRO A 75 -1.65 12.70 2.66
CA PRO A 75 -0.81 12.64 1.48
C PRO A 75 -0.76 11.23 0.89
N VAL A 76 -0.92 11.09 -0.42
CA VAL A 76 -0.64 9.84 -1.13
C VAL A 76 0.85 9.82 -1.45
N LEU A 77 1.58 8.87 -0.85
CA LEU A 77 3.04 8.71 -1.01
C LEU A 77 3.41 8.20 -2.40
N GLY A 78 2.49 7.52 -3.06
CA GLY A 78 2.64 7.02 -4.41
C GLY A 78 1.84 5.75 -4.68
N VAL A 79 2.05 5.21 -5.86
CA VAL A 79 1.38 4.00 -6.38
C VAL A 79 2.37 2.84 -6.48
N ILE A 80 1.92 1.64 -6.16
CA ILE A 80 2.61 0.38 -6.46
C ILE A 80 1.77 -0.37 -7.49
N GLU A 81 2.37 -0.73 -8.61
CA GLU A 81 1.72 -1.57 -9.61
C GLU A 81 2.05 -3.04 -9.34
N ASN A 82 1.10 -3.77 -8.81
CA ASN A 82 1.23 -5.19 -8.52
C ASN A 82 0.83 -6.04 -9.74
N MET A 83 1.39 -7.24 -9.85
CA MET A 83 1.12 -8.17 -10.96
C MET A 83 1.38 -7.54 -12.34
N SER A 84 2.43 -6.70 -12.45
CA SER A 84 2.74 -5.94 -13.65
C SER A 84 3.22 -6.82 -14.80
N THR A 85 4.03 -7.84 -14.49
CA THR A 85 4.62 -8.77 -15.48
C THR A 85 4.63 -10.17 -14.95
N HIS A 86 4.50 -11.15 -15.85
CA HIS A 86 4.69 -12.56 -15.58
C HIS A 86 5.80 -13.11 -16.46
N VAL A 87 6.75 -13.82 -15.86
CA VAL A 87 7.79 -14.55 -16.59
C VAL A 87 7.47 -16.02 -16.58
N CYS A 88 7.26 -16.60 -17.76
CA CYS A 88 6.97 -18.02 -17.91
C CYS A 88 8.14 -18.87 -17.38
N SER A 89 7.88 -19.71 -16.40
CA SER A 89 8.90 -20.57 -15.77
C SER A 89 9.49 -21.63 -16.71
N ASN A 90 8.82 -21.91 -17.85
CA ASN A 90 9.25 -22.92 -18.81
C ASN A 90 10.13 -22.33 -19.92
N CYS A 91 9.80 -21.15 -20.46
CA CYS A 91 10.51 -20.61 -21.64
C CYS A 91 11.09 -19.19 -21.40
N GLY A 92 10.87 -18.60 -20.23
CA GLY A 92 11.38 -17.25 -19.91
C GLY A 92 10.67 -16.12 -20.64
N HIS A 93 9.59 -16.40 -21.40
CA HIS A 93 8.81 -15.35 -22.07
C HIS A 93 8.18 -14.43 -21.04
N GLU A 94 8.37 -13.13 -21.21
CA GLU A 94 7.76 -12.10 -20.37
C GLU A 94 6.42 -11.68 -20.96
N GLU A 95 5.38 -11.73 -20.15
CA GLU A 95 4.01 -11.47 -20.55
C GLU A 95 3.32 -10.52 -19.55
N GLN A 96 2.53 -9.60 -20.08
CA GLN A 96 1.77 -8.63 -19.30
C GLN A 96 0.29 -9.03 -19.24
N ILE A 97 0.00 -10.06 -18.45
CA ILE A 97 -1.30 -10.74 -18.40
C ILE A 97 -2.43 -9.74 -18.08
N PHE A 98 -2.19 -8.75 -17.26
CA PHE A 98 -3.18 -7.78 -16.80
C PHE A 98 -3.09 -6.42 -17.50
N GLY A 99 -2.32 -6.31 -18.59
CA GLY A 99 -2.06 -5.04 -19.28
C GLY A 99 -0.84 -4.31 -18.77
N THR A 100 -0.68 -3.07 -19.20
CA THR A 100 0.53 -2.27 -18.94
C THR A 100 0.21 -0.83 -18.59
N GLY A 101 1.11 -0.19 -17.82
CA GLY A 101 1.12 1.25 -17.64
C GLY A 101 0.00 1.82 -16.79
N GLY A 102 -0.76 0.98 -16.09
CA GLY A 102 -1.82 1.48 -15.21
C GLY A 102 -1.29 2.32 -14.07
N GLY A 103 -0.16 1.90 -13.48
CA GLY A 103 0.52 2.66 -12.43
C GLY A 103 1.08 3.99 -12.95
N ASP A 104 1.63 4.01 -14.16
CA ASP A 104 2.13 5.24 -14.78
C ASP A 104 0.98 6.23 -15.04
N GLN A 105 -0.15 5.73 -15.55
CA GLN A 105 -1.33 6.55 -15.78
C GLN A 105 -1.81 7.24 -14.50
N LEU A 106 -1.90 6.53 -13.38
CA LEU A 106 -2.27 7.12 -12.09
C LEU A 106 -1.22 8.11 -11.58
N SER A 107 0.05 7.77 -11.76
CA SER A 107 1.18 8.63 -11.38
C SER A 107 1.11 9.98 -12.10
N GLU A 108 0.91 9.98 -13.41
CA GLU A 108 0.77 11.19 -14.21
C GLU A 108 -0.51 11.97 -13.88
N GLN A 109 -1.64 11.27 -13.78
CA GLN A 109 -2.95 11.90 -13.53
C GLN A 109 -3.02 12.64 -12.20
N TYR A 110 -2.37 12.12 -11.17
CA TYR A 110 -2.47 12.65 -9.80
C TYR A 110 -1.19 13.33 -9.32
N ASP A 111 -0.16 13.41 -10.15
CA ASP A 111 1.15 13.96 -9.81
C ASP A 111 1.75 13.29 -8.55
N ILE A 112 1.66 11.95 -8.49
CA ILE A 112 2.19 11.11 -7.41
C ILE A 112 3.19 10.10 -7.98
N PRO A 113 4.26 9.75 -7.25
CA PRO A 113 5.27 8.86 -7.80
C PRO A 113 4.79 7.40 -7.95
N LEU A 114 5.22 6.74 -9.02
CA LEU A 114 5.21 5.29 -9.09
C LEU A 114 6.37 4.77 -8.23
N LEU A 115 6.04 4.10 -7.10
CA LEU A 115 7.02 3.62 -6.13
C LEU A 115 7.75 2.37 -6.59
N GLY A 116 7.09 1.58 -7.44
CA GLY A 116 7.67 0.38 -8.05
C GLY A 116 6.62 -0.56 -8.61
N ARG A 117 7.12 -1.65 -9.20
CA ARG A 117 6.32 -2.73 -9.80
C ARG A 117 6.69 -4.06 -9.18
N LEU A 118 5.68 -4.91 -8.99
CA LEU A 118 5.84 -6.27 -8.49
C LEU A 118 5.38 -7.26 -9.55
N PRO A 119 6.12 -8.35 -9.76
CA PRO A 119 5.75 -9.37 -10.73
C PRO A 119 4.57 -10.23 -10.24
N LEU A 120 3.90 -10.87 -11.19
CA LEU A 120 3.00 -11.99 -10.95
C LEU A 120 3.82 -13.29 -10.98
N ASP A 121 4.09 -13.85 -9.81
CA ASP A 121 4.85 -15.08 -9.68
C ASP A 121 4.25 -16.01 -8.62
N ALA A 122 4.14 -17.31 -8.94
CA ALA A 122 3.56 -18.29 -8.03
C ALA A 122 4.38 -18.47 -6.74
N LYS A 123 5.70 -18.27 -6.79
CA LYS A 123 6.58 -18.38 -5.62
C LYS A 123 6.29 -17.31 -4.58
N ILE A 124 5.89 -16.10 -4.99
CA ILE A 124 5.49 -15.04 -4.06
C ILE A 124 4.34 -15.54 -3.20
N ARG A 125 3.30 -16.10 -3.84
CA ARG A 125 2.15 -16.68 -3.14
C ARG A 125 2.55 -17.85 -2.24
N GLU A 126 3.29 -18.81 -2.79
CA GLU A 126 3.72 -20.01 -2.03
C GLU A 126 4.55 -19.66 -0.82
N ASN A 127 5.48 -18.72 -0.95
CA ASN A 127 6.31 -18.26 0.15
C ASN A 127 5.48 -17.52 1.20
N ALA A 128 4.55 -16.67 0.78
CA ALA A 128 3.65 -15.97 1.68
C ALA A 128 2.74 -16.94 2.47
N ASP A 129 2.15 -17.93 1.79
CA ASP A 129 1.32 -18.98 2.42
C ASP A 129 2.10 -19.80 3.47
N ASN A 130 3.41 -19.95 3.28
CA ASN A 130 4.31 -20.61 4.22
C ASN A 130 4.90 -19.68 5.29
N GLY A 131 4.43 -18.44 5.40
CA GLY A 131 4.92 -17.45 6.37
C GLY A 131 6.34 -16.94 6.10
N LYS A 132 6.83 -17.08 4.88
CA LYS A 132 8.13 -16.59 4.42
C LYS A 132 7.96 -15.60 3.29
N PRO A 133 7.57 -14.34 3.56
CA PRO A 133 7.41 -13.34 2.50
C PRO A 133 8.69 -13.14 1.70
N SER A 134 8.55 -12.62 0.48
CA SER A 134 9.61 -12.53 -0.54
C SER A 134 10.97 -12.06 -0.03
N VAL A 135 11.00 -11.05 0.82
CA VAL A 135 12.27 -10.50 1.38
C VAL A 135 12.97 -11.52 2.27
N ILE A 136 12.23 -12.31 3.06
CA ILE A 136 12.78 -13.37 3.91
C ILE A 136 13.16 -14.61 3.08
N ALA A 137 12.33 -14.94 2.09
CA ALA A 137 12.56 -16.06 1.19
C ALA A 137 13.68 -15.81 0.17
N GLN A 138 14.06 -14.55 -0.04
CA GLN A 138 15.03 -14.11 -1.06
C GLN A 138 14.65 -14.59 -2.47
N ASP A 139 13.36 -14.51 -2.80
CA ASP A 139 12.85 -14.89 -4.11
C ASP A 139 12.99 -13.76 -5.16
N VAL A 140 12.44 -13.98 -6.35
CA VAL A 140 12.57 -13.07 -7.51
C VAL A 140 12.03 -11.66 -7.27
N ALA A 141 11.13 -11.48 -6.30
CA ALA A 141 10.53 -10.17 -5.98
C ALA A 141 11.22 -9.47 -4.80
N SER A 142 12.15 -10.11 -4.12
CA SER A 142 12.78 -9.60 -2.91
C SER A 142 13.36 -8.19 -3.09
N GLU A 143 14.14 -7.99 -4.14
CA GLU A 143 14.75 -6.69 -4.45
C GLU A 143 13.69 -5.63 -4.76
N SER A 144 12.66 -5.97 -5.51
CA SER A 144 11.55 -5.04 -5.82
C SER A 144 10.83 -4.58 -4.56
N TYR A 145 10.56 -5.47 -3.61
CA TYR A 145 9.95 -5.10 -2.33
C TYR A 145 10.84 -4.16 -1.51
N ILE A 146 12.16 -4.42 -1.47
CA ILE A 146 13.13 -3.56 -0.76
C ILE A 146 13.15 -2.15 -1.39
N ASN A 147 13.27 -2.07 -2.72
CA ASN A 147 13.31 -0.80 -3.45
C ASN A 147 12.01 0.00 -3.26
N ILE A 148 10.86 -0.67 -3.23
CA ILE A 148 9.57 -0.04 -2.93
C ILE A 148 9.55 0.50 -1.50
N ALA A 149 9.99 -0.28 -0.52
CA ALA A 149 10.04 0.15 0.88
C ALA A 149 10.94 1.39 1.05
N GLU A 150 12.13 1.40 0.45
CA GLU A 150 13.01 2.57 0.44
C GLU A 150 12.36 3.78 -0.23
N SER A 151 11.64 3.57 -1.34
CA SER A 151 10.92 4.63 -2.03
C SER A 151 9.82 5.22 -1.15
N VAL A 152 9.08 4.39 -0.41
CA VAL A 152 8.08 4.84 0.56
C VAL A 152 8.73 5.69 1.65
N LEU A 153 9.82 5.22 2.26
CA LEU A 153 10.54 5.96 3.31
C LEU A 153 11.03 7.31 2.79
N LYS A 154 11.61 7.38 1.60
CA LYS A 154 12.03 8.63 0.96
C LYS A 154 10.87 9.62 0.74
N GLN A 155 9.68 9.13 0.42
CA GLN A 155 8.50 10.01 0.31
C GLN A 155 8.02 10.49 1.68
N MET A 156 8.05 9.64 2.70
CA MET A 156 7.71 10.04 4.08
C MET A 156 8.65 11.12 4.61
N GLU A 157 9.95 11.05 4.32
CA GLU A 157 10.95 12.04 4.75
C GLU A 157 10.70 13.44 4.15
N LYS A 158 10.07 13.53 2.98
CA LYS A 158 9.73 14.82 2.34
C LYS A 158 8.54 15.51 3.01
N LEU A 159 7.75 14.77 3.79
CA LEU A 159 6.60 15.32 4.45
C LEU A 159 7.01 16.13 5.70
N PRO A 160 6.30 17.20 6.02
CA PRO A 160 6.52 17.92 7.27
C PRO A 160 6.33 16.97 8.44
N LYS A 161 7.32 16.91 9.33
CA LYS A 161 7.20 16.15 10.58
C LYS A 161 5.97 16.64 11.33
N ARG A 162 4.93 15.83 11.40
CA ARG A 162 3.78 16.13 12.27
C ARG A 162 4.30 16.18 13.69
N GLN A 163 4.18 17.34 14.36
CA GLN A 163 4.43 17.42 15.78
C GLN A 163 3.42 16.46 16.45
N ARG A 164 3.96 15.48 17.17
CA ARG A 164 3.13 14.67 18.07
C ARG A 164 2.48 15.65 19.04
N ASP A 165 1.17 15.79 18.95
CA ASP A 165 0.42 16.39 20.04
C ASP A 165 0.49 15.38 21.18
N ASP A 166 1.39 15.59 22.15
CA ASP A 166 1.66 14.70 23.29
C ASP A 166 0.45 14.51 24.22
N LYS A 167 -0.71 15.00 23.81
CA LYS A 167 -1.96 14.94 24.57
C LYS A 167 -2.94 13.88 24.11
N ARG A 168 -2.57 12.99 23.17
CA ARG A 168 -3.48 11.96 22.66
C ARG A 168 -2.77 10.61 22.45
N ILE A 169 -2.25 10.07 23.53
CA ILE A 169 -2.09 8.62 23.71
C ILE A 169 -2.51 8.31 25.15
#